data_9cfa7b1cc95dde2a2efae424f8b5c67e
#
_entry.id   9cfa7b1cc95dde2a2efae424f8b5c67e
#
_cell.length_a   1.000
_cell.length_b   1.000
_cell.length_c   1.000
_cell.angle_alpha   90.00
_cell.angle_beta   90.00
_cell.angle_gamma   90.00
#
_symmetry.space_group_name_H-M   'P 1'
#
loop_
_entity.id
_entity.type
_entity.pdbx_description
1 polymer ?
#
loop_
_entity_poly.entity_id
_entity_poly.type
_entity_poly.pdbx_seq_one_letter_code
_entity_poly.pdbx_strand_id
1 'polypeptide(L)'
;MSLPPIDADTKRLHELGYAQELHRGMGTFSNFAISFSIISILAGALTSFSLGMFAGGPRIIILGWIIVGIGALAVGASMGEICSAYPTAGGLYYWSAKLATKNGARWSWFTGWFNLVGQIGVIASVDWALANYVLYSFQLLGWDSLRATKWTVFLTYLILLAIHGLLNTFGVNLVKKLGDISVWWHVGGVVVIVVALLAAGKNRTGTTGIFDFKNGTGWSFPGSGLYVGLIGLLLAQYTITGFDASAHVSEETTGAAMNAPKAIVRSIYISAIAALAMNIAMLIAIPKGKYDEIAAGGILAGALVFTKAISGRLGEFLVIIATVGQFFCGMASVTANSRMIYAFSRDNGLPGSRLWHRINPRTRTPTNSLWLGVVLSAFAGALTLIPTKKSVPVAFFALTLMCVIGLYISYVIPVYLRLRNPNFVPGPWNLGSRSRLIGWFSVIYVGVICITGVLPQFVPWNKWETANLTLPVVGGIGLLVGLWWMGSAKNWFTGPKVQGTPEELAAIEHELSQLV
;
A
#
# COMPACT_ATOMS: atom_id res chain seq x y z
N MET A 1 -26.70 -24.24 29.02
CA MET A 1 -26.63 -22.75 28.89
C MET A 1 -26.88 -22.39 27.44
N SER A 2 -27.91 -21.62 27.16
CA SER A 2 -28.10 -21.09 25.79
C SER A 2 -26.95 -20.15 25.44
N LEU A 3 -26.27 -20.41 24.32
CA LEU A 3 -25.26 -19.51 23.81
C LEU A 3 -25.88 -18.11 23.62
N PRO A 4 -25.14 -17.02 23.92
CA PRO A 4 -25.64 -15.67 23.67
C PRO A 4 -25.98 -15.48 22.19
N PRO A 5 -26.96 -14.64 21.85
CA PRO A 5 -27.32 -14.39 20.45
C PRO A 5 -26.10 -13.88 19.66
N ILE A 6 -25.76 -14.61 18.59
CA ILE A 6 -24.66 -14.28 17.70
C ILE A 6 -25.02 -13.01 16.92
N ASP A 7 -24.12 -11.99 16.92
CA ASP A 7 -24.33 -10.77 16.15
C ASP A 7 -24.31 -11.03 14.63
N ALA A 8 -24.86 -10.10 13.85
CA ALA A 8 -25.02 -10.25 12.40
C ALA A 8 -23.69 -10.43 11.65
N ASP A 9 -22.60 -9.77 12.10
CA ASP A 9 -21.29 -9.89 11.48
C ASP A 9 -20.67 -11.26 11.76
N THR A 10 -20.79 -11.77 13.00
CA THR A 10 -20.32 -13.11 13.38
C THR A 10 -21.11 -14.18 12.63
N LYS A 11 -22.44 -14.02 12.54
CA LYS A 11 -23.27 -14.92 11.73
C LYS A 11 -22.81 -14.95 10.27
N ARG A 12 -22.54 -13.78 9.70
CA ARG A 12 -22.03 -13.69 8.33
C ARG A 12 -20.67 -14.38 8.17
N LEU A 13 -19.78 -14.23 9.14
CA LEU A 13 -18.46 -14.87 9.12
C LEU A 13 -18.59 -16.41 9.20
N HIS A 14 -19.49 -16.93 10.03
CA HIS A 14 -19.81 -18.37 10.09
C HIS A 14 -20.33 -18.89 8.75
N GLU A 15 -21.23 -18.16 8.07
CA GLU A 15 -21.70 -18.51 6.71
C GLU A 15 -20.55 -18.57 5.70
N LEU A 16 -19.49 -17.80 5.91
CA LEU A 16 -18.27 -17.80 5.09
C LEU A 16 -17.27 -18.90 5.50
N GLY A 17 -17.51 -19.59 6.62
CA GLY A 17 -16.77 -20.75 7.09
C GLY A 17 -15.70 -20.47 8.15
N TYR A 18 -15.73 -19.32 8.82
CA TYR A 18 -14.72 -18.92 9.81
C TYR A 18 -15.32 -18.51 11.15
N ALA A 19 -14.61 -18.84 12.24
CA ALA A 19 -14.88 -18.32 13.57
C ALA A 19 -14.38 -16.90 13.76
N GLN A 20 -14.98 -16.14 14.69
CA GLN A 20 -14.54 -14.80 15.07
C GLN A 20 -13.32 -14.90 16.00
N GLU A 21 -12.15 -15.16 15.46
CA GLU A 21 -10.92 -15.28 16.24
C GLU A 21 -10.29 -13.93 16.59
N LEU A 22 -10.30 -12.97 15.64
CA LEU A 22 -9.75 -11.63 15.83
C LEU A 22 -10.67 -10.77 16.69
N HIS A 23 -10.12 -9.81 17.44
CA HIS A 23 -10.91 -8.93 18.29
C HIS A 23 -11.68 -7.90 17.45
N ARG A 24 -13.03 -7.98 17.45
CA ARG A 24 -13.90 -7.02 16.75
C ARG A 24 -14.09 -5.76 17.59
N GLY A 25 -13.33 -4.72 17.27
CA GLY A 25 -13.34 -3.46 18.01
C GLY A 25 -13.23 -2.20 17.13
N MET A 26 -13.12 -2.36 15.80
CA MET A 26 -13.01 -1.24 14.87
C MET A 26 -14.38 -0.78 14.37
N GLY A 27 -14.65 0.53 14.48
CA GLY A 27 -15.77 1.17 13.81
C GLY A 27 -15.41 1.58 12.37
N THR A 28 -16.37 2.21 11.69
CA THR A 28 -16.20 2.73 10.30
C THR A 28 -14.99 3.64 10.16
N PHE A 29 -14.76 4.53 11.15
CA PHE A 29 -13.66 5.50 11.10
C PHE A 29 -12.30 4.80 11.25
N SER A 30 -12.15 3.89 12.20
CA SER A 30 -10.88 3.19 12.42
C SER A 30 -10.54 2.24 11.26
N ASN A 31 -11.52 1.61 10.63
CA ASN A 31 -11.30 0.83 9.41
C ASN A 31 -10.83 1.74 8.25
N PHE A 32 -11.48 2.88 8.04
CA PHE A 32 -11.03 3.89 7.08
C PHE A 32 -9.60 4.37 7.39
N ALA A 33 -9.28 4.60 8.66
CA ALA A 33 -7.99 5.10 9.10
C ALA A 33 -6.82 4.22 8.66
N ILE A 34 -6.99 2.89 8.66
CA ILE A 34 -5.94 1.95 8.24
C ILE A 34 -5.59 2.16 6.75
N SER A 35 -6.55 2.10 5.85
CA SER A 35 -6.29 2.32 4.41
C SER A 35 -5.83 3.74 4.10
N PHE A 36 -6.40 4.75 4.75
CA PHE A 36 -6.00 6.14 4.56
C PHE A 36 -4.56 6.40 5.02
N SER A 37 -4.13 5.78 6.12
CA SER A 37 -2.77 5.87 6.62
C SER A 37 -1.76 5.16 5.71
N ILE A 38 -2.14 4.06 5.04
CA ILE A 38 -1.26 3.36 4.10
C ILE A 38 -1.12 4.12 2.78
N ILE A 39 -2.22 4.67 2.24
CA ILE A 39 -2.17 5.54 1.05
C ILE A 39 -1.28 6.77 1.29
N SER A 40 -1.15 7.18 2.51
CA SER A 40 -0.30 8.27 3.05
C SER A 40 0.22 9.28 2.02
N ILE A 41 -0.49 10.39 1.91
CA ILE A 41 -0.07 11.52 1.08
C ILE A 41 1.32 12.04 1.49
N LEU A 42 1.60 12.03 2.80
CA LEU A 42 2.87 12.48 3.40
C LEU A 42 4.03 11.48 3.20
N ALA A 43 3.73 10.26 2.73
CA ALA A 43 4.74 9.27 2.37
C ALA A 43 4.91 9.20 0.84
N GLY A 44 4.00 8.56 0.14
CA GLY A 44 4.15 8.21 -1.26
C GLY A 44 4.34 9.42 -2.18
N ALA A 45 3.51 10.47 -2.06
CA ALA A 45 3.59 11.63 -2.93
C ALA A 45 4.92 12.41 -2.78
N LEU A 46 5.50 12.42 -1.57
CA LEU A 46 6.77 13.12 -1.31
C LEU A 46 7.98 12.30 -1.76
N THR A 47 7.99 11.00 -1.44
CA THR A 47 9.15 10.12 -1.68
C THR A 47 9.32 9.73 -3.15
N SER A 48 8.23 9.71 -3.93
CA SER A 48 8.25 9.49 -5.38
C SER A 48 8.14 10.77 -6.22
N PHE A 49 8.16 11.97 -5.59
CA PHE A 49 8.01 13.26 -6.29
C PHE A 49 9.03 13.47 -7.39
N SER A 50 10.29 13.06 -7.17
CA SER A 50 11.34 13.14 -8.18
C SER A 50 11.01 12.36 -9.46
N LEU A 51 10.34 11.21 -9.36
CA LEU A 51 9.93 10.42 -10.52
C LEU A 51 8.99 11.23 -11.42
N GLY A 52 7.98 11.88 -10.84
CA GLY A 52 7.09 12.77 -11.58
C GLY A 52 7.82 13.98 -12.19
N MET A 53 8.79 14.54 -11.46
CA MET A 53 9.60 15.66 -11.96
C MET A 53 10.44 15.26 -13.18
N PHE A 54 11.02 14.06 -13.22
CA PHE A 54 11.78 13.54 -14.35
C PHE A 54 10.89 13.04 -15.49
N ALA A 55 9.78 12.39 -15.17
CA ALA A 55 8.93 11.70 -16.13
C ALA A 55 7.63 12.48 -16.38
N GLY A 56 7.70 13.48 -17.22
CA GLY A 56 6.58 14.30 -17.66
C GLY A 56 6.45 15.66 -16.95
N GLY A 57 7.15 15.86 -15.84
CA GLY A 57 7.21 17.14 -15.12
C GLY A 57 5.87 17.57 -14.53
N PRO A 58 5.66 18.91 -14.36
CA PRO A 58 4.45 19.46 -13.76
C PRO A 58 3.15 18.95 -14.40
N ARG A 59 3.12 18.81 -15.72
CA ARG A 59 1.96 18.32 -16.47
C ARG A 59 1.53 16.95 -15.99
N ILE A 60 2.47 16.00 -15.88
CA ILE A 60 2.14 14.63 -15.51
C ILE A 60 1.96 14.49 -13.99
N ILE A 61 2.62 15.29 -13.17
CA ILE A 61 2.32 15.34 -11.74
C ILE A 61 0.86 15.70 -11.50
N ILE A 62 0.29 16.65 -12.25
CA ILE A 62 -1.12 17.07 -12.08
C ILE A 62 -2.08 16.13 -12.80
N LEU A 63 -1.94 15.97 -14.12
CA LEU A 63 -2.87 15.16 -14.92
C LEU A 63 -2.78 13.69 -14.57
N GLY A 64 -1.58 13.19 -14.31
CA GLY A 64 -1.34 11.81 -13.89
C GLY A 64 -2.04 11.51 -12.56
N TRP A 65 -2.06 12.46 -11.64
CA TRP A 65 -2.77 12.29 -10.37
C TRP A 65 -4.27 12.14 -10.57
N ILE A 66 -4.87 12.90 -11.48
CA ILE A 66 -6.29 12.79 -11.83
C ILE A 66 -6.58 11.43 -12.50
N ILE A 67 -5.76 11.05 -13.48
CA ILE A 67 -5.92 9.78 -14.21
C ILE A 67 -5.81 8.59 -13.27
N VAL A 68 -4.77 8.57 -12.44
CA VAL A 68 -4.55 7.47 -11.48
C VAL A 68 -5.62 7.48 -10.39
N GLY A 69 -6.04 8.64 -9.90
CA GLY A 69 -7.13 8.76 -8.94
C GLY A 69 -8.43 8.13 -9.44
N ILE A 70 -8.80 8.38 -10.70
CA ILE A 70 -9.98 7.77 -11.34
C ILE A 70 -9.77 6.26 -11.52
N GLY A 71 -8.61 5.83 -11.99
CA GLY A 71 -8.28 4.41 -12.18
C GLY A 71 -8.30 3.62 -10.87
N ALA A 72 -7.63 4.12 -9.85
CA ALA A 72 -7.61 3.51 -8.52
C ALA A 72 -9.00 3.49 -7.88
N LEU A 73 -9.80 4.56 -8.05
CA LEU A 73 -11.18 4.62 -7.56
C LEU A 73 -12.05 3.55 -8.20
N ALA A 74 -11.90 3.31 -9.51
CA ALA A 74 -12.63 2.25 -10.20
C ALA A 74 -12.23 0.86 -9.67
N VAL A 75 -10.93 0.62 -9.47
CA VAL A 75 -10.42 -0.63 -8.87
C VAL A 75 -10.98 -0.79 -7.45
N GLY A 76 -10.84 0.24 -6.59
CA GLY A 76 -11.31 0.20 -5.21
C GLY A 76 -12.83 0.04 -5.11
N ALA A 77 -13.60 0.64 -5.99
CA ALA A 77 -15.06 0.47 -6.05
C ALA A 77 -15.44 -0.97 -6.46
N SER A 78 -14.75 -1.54 -7.46
CA SER A 78 -14.97 -2.94 -7.86
C SER A 78 -14.61 -3.92 -6.74
N MET A 79 -13.51 -3.67 -6.01
CA MET A 79 -13.11 -4.45 -4.83
C MET A 79 -14.10 -4.28 -3.68
N GLY A 80 -14.61 -3.05 -3.46
CA GLY A 80 -15.62 -2.76 -2.46
C GLY A 80 -16.89 -3.58 -2.64
N GLU A 81 -17.36 -3.75 -3.88
CA GLU A 81 -18.51 -4.61 -4.19
C GLU A 81 -18.27 -6.06 -3.77
N ILE A 82 -17.06 -6.58 -4.03
CA ILE A 82 -16.69 -7.95 -3.64
C ILE A 82 -16.51 -8.05 -2.13
N CYS A 83 -15.86 -7.06 -1.51
CA CYS A 83 -15.67 -6.98 -0.07
C CYS A 83 -17.00 -7.00 0.70
N SER A 84 -18.02 -6.30 0.17
CA SER A 84 -19.36 -6.29 0.75
C SER A 84 -20.02 -7.66 0.76
N ALA A 85 -19.78 -8.46 -0.28
CA ALA A 85 -20.28 -9.83 -0.36
C ALA A 85 -19.49 -10.80 0.55
N TYR A 86 -18.17 -10.59 0.66
CA TYR A 86 -17.26 -11.50 1.37
C TYR A 86 -16.32 -10.72 2.31
N PRO A 87 -16.82 -10.21 3.46
CA PRO A 87 -16.03 -9.42 4.41
C PRO A 87 -15.17 -10.32 5.31
N THR A 88 -14.06 -10.84 4.79
CA THR A 88 -13.11 -11.70 5.51
C THR A 88 -11.71 -11.10 5.52
N ALA A 89 -10.89 -11.37 6.55
CA ALA A 89 -9.49 -10.94 6.63
C ALA A 89 -8.63 -11.52 5.49
N GLY A 90 -9.04 -12.64 4.92
CA GLY A 90 -8.45 -13.22 3.73
C GLY A 90 -8.57 -12.31 2.50
N GLY A 91 -9.59 -11.47 2.43
CA GLY A 91 -9.79 -10.48 1.37
C GLY A 91 -9.61 -11.10 -0.01
N LEU A 92 -8.66 -10.56 -0.75
CA LEU A 92 -8.42 -10.82 -2.17
C LEU A 92 -8.25 -12.29 -2.55
N TYR A 93 -7.45 -13.07 -1.81
CA TYR A 93 -7.25 -14.48 -2.13
C TYR A 93 -8.49 -15.32 -1.85
N TYR A 94 -9.23 -14.98 -0.78
CA TYR A 94 -10.51 -15.60 -0.45
C TYR A 94 -11.54 -15.32 -1.55
N TRP A 95 -11.64 -14.03 -1.97
CA TRP A 95 -12.53 -13.63 -3.05
C TRP A 95 -12.24 -14.36 -4.35
N SER A 96 -10.95 -14.49 -4.68
CA SER A 96 -10.52 -15.20 -5.90
C SER A 96 -10.97 -16.66 -5.91
N ALA A 97 -10.88 -17.35 -4.77
CA ALA A 97 -11.38 -18.71 -4.66
C ALA A 97 -12.91 -18.82 -4.85
N LYS A 98 -13.67 -17.92 -4.18
CA LYS A 98 -15.14 -17.94 -4.20
C LYS A 98 -15.74 -17.48 -5.51
N LEU A 99 -15.06 -16.56 -6.21
CA LEU A 99 -15.54 -16.02 -7.49
C LEU A 99 -15.16 -16.88 -8.69
N ALA A 100 -14.12 -17.71 -8.58
CA ALA A 100 -13.69 -18.59 -9.67
C ALA A 100 -14.72 -19.68 -9.92
N THR A 101 -15.20 -19.77 -11.17
CA THR A 101 -16.10 -20.85 -11.61
C THR A 101 -15.37 -22.18 -11.78
N LYS A 102 -14.05 -22.14 -12.01
CA LYS A 102 -13.14 -23.29 -12.13
C LYS A 102 -11.79 -22.95 -11.53
N ASN A 103 -11.10 -23.96 -10.99
CA ASN A 103 -9.73 -23.83 -10.45
C ASN A 103 -9.59 -22.75 -9.34
N GLY A 104 -10.56 -22.64 -8.44
CA GLY A 104 -10.58 -21.65 -7.36
C GLY A 104 -9.31 -21.65 -6.51
N ALA A 105 -8.79 -22.83 -6.14
CA ALA A 105 -7.55 -22.97 -5.40
C ALA A 105 -6.35 -22.34 -6.14
N ARG A 106 -6.23 -22.54 -7.47
CA ARG A 106 -5.16 -21.96 -8.27
C ARG A 106 -5.24 -20.43 -8.27
N TRP A 107 -6.42 -19.86 -8.52
CA TRP A 107 -6.60 -18.40 -8.51
C TRP A 107 -6.29 -17.81 -7.12
N SER A 108 -6.79 -18.45 -6.07
CA SER A 108 -6.50 -18.09 -4.68
C SER A 108 -5.01 -18.11 -4.36
N TRP A 109 -4.29 -19.16 -4.80
CA TRP A 109 -2.85 -19.31 -4.62
C TRP A 109 -2.07 -18.13 -5.18
N PHE A 110 -2.26 -17.82 -6.47
CA PHE A 110 -1.53 -16.72 -7.11
C PHE A 110 -1.93 -15.36 -6.52
N THR A 111 -3.22 -15.12 -6.27
CA THR A 111 -3.67 -13.89 -5.64
C THR A 111 -3.04 -13.68 -4.26
N GLY A 112 -2.99 -14.73 -3.44
CA GLY A 112 -2.38 -14.66 -2.11
C GLY A 112 -0.90 -14.34 -2.16
N TRP A 113 -0.15 -15.00 -3.04
CA TRP A 113 1.28 -14.75 -3.18
C TRP A 113 1.61 -13.37 -3.76
N PHE A 114 0.86 -12.89 -4.78
CA PHE A 114 1.04 -11.53 -5.29
C PHE A 114 0.69 -10.48 -4.24
N ASN A 115 -0.37 -10.69 -3.45
CA ASN A 115 -0.72 -9.79 -2.36
C ASN A 115 0.37 -9.76 -1.28
N LEU A 116 0.87 -10.91 -0.85
CA LEU A 116 1.97 -11.00 0.12
C LEU A 116 3.22 -10.25 -0.35
N VAL A 117 3.65 -10.51 -1.58
CA VAL A 117 4.83 -9.85 -2.18
C VAL A 117 4.61 -8.34 -2.26
N GLY A 118 3.43 -7.92 -2.68
CA GLY A 118 3.06 -6.51 -2.72
C GLY A 118 3.09 -5.85 -1.35
N GLN A 119 2.51 -6.47 -0.34
CA GLN A 119 2.48 -5.97 1.04
C GLN A 119 3.89 -5.86 1.65
N ILE A 120 4.77 -6.84 1.41
CA ILE A 120 6.19 -6.77 1.80
C ILE A 120 6.87 -5.58 1.10
N GLY A 121 6.58 -5.36 -0.19
CA GLY A 121 7.07 -4.21 -0.95
C GLY A 121 6.63 -2.87 -0.37
N VAL A 122 5.36 -2.76 0.10
CA VAL A 122 4.85 -1.57 0.80
C VAL A 122 5.70 -1.29 2.03
N ILE A 123 5.79 -2.24 2.95
CA ILE A 123 6.50 -2.06 4.23
C ILE A 123 7.96 -1.69 3.95
N ALA A 124 8.64 -2.45 3.08
CA ALA A 124 10.05 -2.24 2.79
C ALA A 124 10.31 -0.86 2.15
N SER A 125 9.50 -0.43 1.19
CA SER A 125 9.70 0.86 0.52
C SER A 125 9.34 2.05 1.41
N VAL A 126 8.25 1.97 2.17
CA VAL A 126 7.81 3.04 3.08
C VAL A 126 8.80 3.23 4.22
N ASP A 127 9.22 2.15 4.90
CA ASP A 127 10.12 2.26 6.05
C ASP A 127 11.56 2.62 5.63
N TRP A 128 11.98 2.20 4.43
CA TRP A 128 13.25 2.65 3.89
C TRP A 128 13.23 4.14 3.55
N ALA A 129 12.13 4.63 2.98
CA ALA A 129 11.91 6.04 2.74
C ALA A 129 11.88 6.83 4.05
N LEU A 130 11.14 6.34 5.03
CA LEU A 130 11.07 6.92 6.39
C LEU A 130 12.45 7.02 7.03
N ALA A 131 13.31 6.00 6.90
CA ALA A 131 14.66 6.03 7.43
C ALA A 131 15.48 7.20 6.86
N ASN A 132 15.34 7.49 5.55
CA ASN A 132 15.99 8.64 4.93
C ASN A 132 15.42 9.97 5.47
N TYR A 133 14.10 10.07 5.64
CA TYR A 133 13.45 11.27 6.19
C TYR A 133 13.81 11.51 7.66
N VAL A 134 13.92 10.46 8.46
CA VAL A 134 14.36 10.53 9.87
C VAL A 134 15.79 11.08 9.94
N LEU A 135 16.73 10.50 9.18
CA LEU A 135 18.12 10.98 9.15
C LEU A 135 18.21 12.41 8.64
N TYR A 136 17.45 12.76 7.60
CA TYR A 136 17.40 14.12 7.09
C TYR A 136 16.83 15.11 8.11
N SER A 137 15.79 14.72 8.86
CA SER A 137 15.23 15.52 9.95
C SER A 137 16.25 15.78 11.06
N PHE A 138 17.04 14.76 11.44
CA PHE A 138 18.13 14.94 12.42
C PHE A 138 19.22 15.89 11.92
N GLN A 139 19.60 15.80 10.65
CA GLN A 139 20.57 16.75 10.05
C GLN A 139 20.05 18.20 10.08
N LEU A 140 18.76 18.40 9.76
CA LEU A 140 18.13 19.73 9.84
C LEU A 140 18.11 20.29 11.27
N LEU A 141 18.06 19.42 12.30
CA LEU A 141 18.11 19.78 13.70
C LEU A 141 19.56 19.98 14.24
N GLY A 142 20.57 19.90 13.35
CA GLY A 142 21.98 20.13 13.71
C GLY A 142 22.75 18.87 14.17
N TRP A 143 22.20 17.68 13.96
CA TRP A 143 22.87 16.42 14.30
C TRP A 143 23.68 15.90 13.09
N ASP A 144 24.70 16.65 12.67
CA ASP A 144 25.50 16.37 11.47
C ASP A 144 26.29 15.05 11.53
N SER A 145 26.47 14.47 12.72
CA SER A 145 27.11 13.17 12.92
C SER A 145 26.28 12.01 12.32
N LEU A 146 24.95 12.17 12.21
CA LEU A 146 24.04 11.18 11.65
C LEU A 146 23.91 11.31 10.12
N ARG A 147 25.02 11.13 9.41
CA ARG A 147 25.01 11.19 7.94
C ARG A 147 24.25 10.01 7.33
N ALA A 148 23.48 10.27 6.28
CA ALA A 148 22.77 9.26 5.51
C ALA A 148 23.74 8.45 4.62
N THR A 149 24.46 7.50 5.21
CA THR A 149 25.20 6.47 4.47
C THR A 149 24.28 5.26 4.23
N LYS A 150 24.64 4.38 3.29
CA LYS A 150 23.84 3.17 3.05
C LYS A 150 23.63 2.32 4.33
N TRP A 151 24.63 2.28 5.22
CA TRP A 151 24.58 1.49 6.46
C TRP A 151 23.76 2.21 7.54
N THR A 152 23.89 3.53 7.71
CA THR A 152 23.07 4.29 8.67
C THR A 152 21.59 4.26 8.27
N VAL A 153 21.28 4.40 6.97
CA VAL A 153 19.91 4.27 6.46
C VAL A 153 19.37 2.87 6.73
N PHE A 154 20.15 1.81 6.42
CA PHE A 154 19.70 0.45 6.63
C PHE A 154 19.51 0.11 8.11
N LEU A 155 20.40 0.55 8.99
CA LEU A 155 20.24 0.36 10.45
C LEU A 155 19.01 1.10 10.98
N THR A 156 18.81 2.36 10.57
CA THR A 156 17.62 3.14 10.92
C THR A 156 16.34 2.45 10.43
N TYR A 157 16.36 1.92 9.20
CA TYR A 157 15.28 1.11 8.65
C TYR A 157 14.95 -0.12 9.52
N LEU A 158 15.96 -0.89 9.94
CA LEU A 158 15.75 -2.05 10.81
C LEU A 158 15.18 -1.66 12.19
N ILE A 159 15.64 -0.54 12.75
CA ILE A 159 15.12 0.00 14.01
C ILE A 159 13.64 0.39 13.86
N LEU A 160 13.28 1.07 12.77
CA LEU A 160 11.90 1.47 12.49
C LEU A 160 10.98 0.27 12.29
N LEU A 161 11.42 -0.74 11.53
CA LEU A 161 10.70 -2.00 11.40
C LEU A 161 10.46 -2.69 12.76
N ALA A 162 11.49 -2.72 13.62
CA ALA A 162 11.37 -3.28 14.96
C ALA A 162 10.37 -2.48 15.81
N ILE A 163 10.39 -1.15 15.75
CA ILE A 163 9.43 -0.28 16.45
C ILE A 163 8.01 -0.55 15.96
N HIS A 164 7.78 -0.61 14.63
CA HIS A 164 6.46 -0.94 14.07
C HIS A 164 6.00 -2.35 14.48
N GLY A 165 6.92 -3.32 14.50
CA GLY A 165 6.65 -4.66 15.00
C GLY A 165 6.22 -4.68 16.47
N LEU A 166 6.95 -3.97 17.33
CA LEU A 166 6.64 -3.86 18.76
C LEU A 166 5.30 -3.16 19.00
N LEU A 167 5.05 -2.01 18.37
CA LEU A 167 3.78 -1.29 18.49
C LEU A 167 2.59 -2.16 18.12
N ASN A 168 2.69 -2.92 17.03
CA ASN A 168 1.63 -3.82 16.59
C ASN A 168 1.49 -5.08 17.46
N THR A 169 2.53 -5.45 18.21
CA THR A 169 2.48 -6.60 19.15
C THR A 169 1.65 -6.29 20.39
N PHE A 170 1.70 -5.05 20.91
CA PHE A 170 1.08 -4.67 22.18
C PHE A 170 -0.43 -4.42 22.11
N GLY A 171 -1.06 -4.66 20.98
CA GLY A 171 -2.51 -4.82 20.94
C GLY A 171 -3.28 -3.89 20.02
N VAL A 172 -4.45 -4.36 19.66
CA VAL A 172 -5.41 -3.72 18.74
C VAL A 172 -5.79 -2.31 19.16
N ASN A 173 -5.96 -2.08 20.50
CA ASN A 173 -6.39 -0.79 21.02
C ASN A 173 -5.35 0.34 20.81
N LEU A 174 -4.06 0.03 20.93
CA LEU A 174 -2.99 1.01 20.67
C LEU A 174 -2.93 1.32 19.16
N VAL A 175 -2.90 0.30 18.32
CA VAL A 175 -2.88 0.45 16.85
C VAL A 175 -4.10 1.22 16.36
N LYS A 176 -5.30 0.94 16.90
CA LYS A 176 -6.52 1.68 16.60
C LYS A 176 -6.37 3.16 16.94
N LYS A 177 -5.95 3.50 18.17
CA LYS A 177 -5.75 4.89 18.60
C LYS A 177 -4.72 5.62 17.74
N LEU A 178 -3.58 4.98 17.46
CA LEU A 178 -2.54 5.56 16.61
C LEU A 178 -3.02 5.72 15.17
N GLY A 179 -3.83 4.79 14.66
CA GLY A 179 -4.48 4.90 13.36
C GLY A 179 -5.45 6.08 13.29
N ASP A 180 -6.28 6.25 14.31
CA ASP A 180 -7.22 7.38 14.39
C ASP A 180 -6.46 8.73 14.49
N ILE A 181 -5.37 8.80 15.25
CA ILE A 181 -4.47 9.96 15.33
C ILE A 181 -3.82 10.23 13.97
N SER A 182 -3.40 9.18 13.27
CA SER A 182 -2.79 9.27 11.95
C SER A 182 -3.66 10.03 10.94
N VAL A 183 -4.98 9.79 10.95
CA VAL A 183 -5.90 10.52 10.04
C VAL A 183 -5.83 12.02 10.28
N TRP A 184 -5.92 12.43 11.54
CA TRP A 184 -5.86 13.86 11.88
C TRP A 184 -4.49 14.47 11.60
N TRP A 185 -3.42 13.70 11.82
CA TRP A 185 -2.06 14.11 11.46
C TRP A 185 -1.89 14.33 9.96
N HIS A 186 -2.39 13.40 9.13
CA HIS A 186 -2.34 13.55 7.68
C HIS A 186 -3.19 14.72 7.19
N VAL A 187 -4.43 14.83 7.64
CA VAL A 187 -5.31 15.92 7.22
C VAL A 187 -4.75 17.27 7.67
N GLY A 188 -4.42 17.41 8.95
CA GLY A 188 -3.84 18.64 9.49
C GLY A 188 -2.48 18.95 8.88
N GLY A 189 -1.61 17.95 8.74
CA GLY A 189 -0.29 18.10 8.15
C GLY A 189 -0.34 18.55 6.69
N VAL A 190 -1.21 17.96 5.87
CA VAL A 190 -1.41 18.38 4.47
C VAL A 190 -1.93 19.82 4.41
N VAL A 191 -2.90 20.19 5.24
CA VAL A 191 -3.41 21.57 5.29
C VAL A 191 -2.29 22.55 5.65
N VAL A 192 -1.51 22.27 6.70
CA VAL A 192 -0.37 23.10 7.12
C VAL A 192 0.65 23.23 6.01
N ILE A 193 1.04 22.13 5.35
CA ILE A 193 1.99 22.14 4.24
C ILE A 193 1.47 22.98 3.08
N VAL A 194 0.22 22.76 2.65
CA VAL A 194 -0.39 23.49 1.53
C VAL A 194 -0.45 24.98 1.83
N VAL A 195 -0.95 25.37 3.01
CA VAL A 195 -1.05 26.78 3.40
C VAL A 195 0.33 27.42 3.50
N ALA A 196 1.30 26.76 4.13
CA ALA A 196 2.66 27.29 4.26
C ALA A 196 3.35 27.48 2.89
N LEU A 197 3.22 26.51 1.99
CA LEU A 197 3.81 26.60 0.64
C LEU A 197 3.13 27.69 -0.21
N LEU A 198 1.81 27.84 -0.12
CA LEU A 198 1.09 28.90 -0.82
C LEU A 198 1.38 30.30 -0.22
N ALA A 199 1.55 30.41 1.08
CA ALA A 199 1.90 31.67 1.76
C ALA A 199 3.34 32.11 1.48
N ALA A 200 4.29 31.16 1.39
CA ALA A 200 5.70 31.42 1.07
C ALA A 200 5.93 32.02 -0.35
N GLY A 201 4.90 32.12 -1.11
CA GLY A 201 4.84 32.40 -2.53
C GLY A 201 5.34 33.74 -3.05
N LYS A 202 6.18 34.48 -2.32
CA LYS A 202 6.89 35.65 -2.88
C LYS A 202 7.94 35.25 -3.95
N ASN A 203 8.35 33.98 -4.00
CA ASN A 203 9.35 33.45 -4.95
C ASN A 203 8.74 32.61 -6.08
N ARG A 204 7.46 32.74 -6.37
CA ARG A 204 6.62 31.94 -7.29
C ARG A 204 7.00 32.00 -8.78
N THR A 205 8.24 32.23 -9.13
CA THR A 205 8.66 32.39 -10.51
C THR A 205 9.30 31.12 -11.10
N GLY A 206 9.23 30.00 -10.39
CA GLY A 206 9.94 28.77 -10.78
C GLY A 206 9.23 27.92 -11.80
N THR A 207 7.91 27.97 -11.85
CA THR A 207 7.15 27.21 -12.85
C THR A 207 6.68 28.16 -13.95
N THR A 208 7.35 28.14 -15.07
CA THR A 208 6.93 28.80 -16.30
C THR A 208 5.62 28.23 -16.83
N GLY A 209 5.16 27.09 -16.31
CA GLY A 209 3.85 26.51 -16.58
C GLY A 209 3.57 25.28 -15.73
N ILE A 210 2.45 25.30 -15.00
CA ILE A 210 1.89 24.13 -14.28
C ILE A 210 1.65 22.95 -15.26
N PHE A 211 1.63 23.22 -16.57
CA PHE A 211 1.43 22.23 -17.62
C PHE A 211 2.70 21.99 -18.47
N ASP A 212 3.86 22.41 -18.01
CA ASP A 212 5.11 22.11 -18.71
C ASP A 212 5.40 20.62 -18.67
N PHE A 213 5.70 20.06 -19.84
CA PHE A 213 6.15 18.68 -19.98
C PHE A 213 7.67 18.64 -19.94
N LYS A 214 8.24 17.84 -19.04
CA LYS A 214 9.67 17.62 -18.93
C LYS A 214 10.02 16.16 -19.12
N ASN A 215 11.04 15.90 -19.92
CA ASN A 215 11.54 14.55 -20.15
C ASN A 215 12.99 14.44 -19.66
N GLY A 216 13.18 13.98 -18.44
CA GLY A 216 14.47 13.64 -17.86
C GLY A 216 14.79 12.13 -17.91
N THR A 217 13.95 11.33 -18.56
CA THR A 217 14.13 9.86 -18.64
C THR A 217 15.14 9.44 -19.71
N GLY A 218 15.44 10.33 -20.67
CA GLY A 218 16.34 10.07 -21.79
C GLY A 218 15.71 9.40 -23.00
N TRP A 219 14.42 9.06 -22.97
CA TRP A 219 13.70 8.49 -24.12
C TRP A 219 13.43 9.57 -25.19
N SER A 220 13.80 9.31 -26.46
CA SER A 220 13.74 10.31 -27.55
C SER A 220 13.20 9.76 -28.87
N PHE A 221 12.46 8.64 -28.87
CA PHE A 221 11.82 8.09 -30.08
C PHE A 221 10.49 8.80 -30.40
N PRO A 222 9.95 8.70 -31.64
CA PRO A 222 8.63 9.26 -31.98
C PRO A 222 7.54 8.72 -31.07
N GLY A 223 6.77 9.61 -30.42
CA GLY A 223 5.75 9.21 -29.43
C GLY A 223 6.27 8.98 -28.01
N SER A 224 7.57 9.15 -27.76
CA SER A 224 8.18 8.99 -26.42
C SER A 224 7.49 9.80 -25.33
N GLY A 225 6.86 10.93 -25.66
CA GLY A 225 6.12 11.75 -24.70
C GLY A 225 4.97 10.99 -24.02
N LEU A 226 4.25 10.14 -24.75
CA LEU A 226 3.22 9.27 -24.15
C LEU A 226 3.85 8.25 -23.20
N TYR A 227 4.92 7.59 -23.63
CA TYR A 227 5.62 6.62 -22.80
C TYR A 227 6.20 7.23 -21.52
N VAL A 228 6.84 8.38 -21.63
CA VAL A 228 7.36 9.16 -20.49
C VAL A 228 6.21 9.57 -19.57
N GLY A 229 5.07 9.99 -20.13
CA GLY A 229 3.88 10.30 -19.36
C GLY A 229 3.36 9.09 -18.57
N LEU A 230 3.30 7.90 -19.20
CA LEU A 230 2.91 6.65 -18.52
C LEU A 230 3.86 6.31 -17.37
N ILE A 231 5.19 6.47 -17.55
CA ILE A 231 6.16 6.30 -16.45
C ILE A 231 5.84 7.27 -15.30
N GLY A 232 5.54 8.52 -15.61
CA GLY A 232 5.22 9.54 -14.59
C GLY A 232 3.95 9.23 -13.79
N LEU A 233 2.99 8.45 -14.34
CA LEU A 233 1.82 7.99 -13.59
C LEU A 233 2.21 7.15 -12.37
N LEU A 234 3.36 6.49 -12.39
CA LEU A 234 3.82 5.62 -11.29
C LEU A 234 4.04 6.39 -9.97
N LEU A 235 4.26 7.71 -10.02
CA LEU A 235 4.26 8.58 -8.83
C LEU A 235 2.93 8.48 -8.07
N ALA A 236 1.84 8.77 -8.74
CA ALA A 236 0.51 8.73 -8.14
C ALA A 236 0.08 7.27 -7.85
N GLN A 237 0.46 6.34 -8.72
CA GLN A 237 0.13 4.93 -8.61
C GLN A 237 0.73 4.29 -7.35
N TYR A 238 1.99 4.59 -7.03
CA TYR A 238 2.61 4.12 -5.80
C TYR A 238 1.93 4.71 -4.57
N THR A 239 1.59 5.98 -4.60
CA THR A 239 0.94 6.64 -3.47
C THR A 239 -0.48 6.11 -3.23
N ILE A 240 -1.29 5.95 -4.29
CA ILE A 240 -2.67 5.45 -4.17
C ILE A 240 -2.67 3.92 -4.26
N THR A 241 -2.03 3.28 -3.27
CA THR A 241 -1.90 1.81 -3.14
C THR A 241 -2.10 1.42 -1.68
N GLY A 242 -2.56 0.21 -1.38
CA GLY A 242 -2.77 -0.29 -0.02
C GLY A 242 -4.17 -0.04 0.54
N PHE A 243 -5.14 0.34 -0.29
CA PHE A 243 -6.53 0.49 0.12
C PHE A 243 -7.25 -0.84 0.41
N ASP A 244 -6.66 -1.98 0.06
CA ASP A 244 -7.09 -3.33 0.43
C ASP A 244 -6.98 -3.60 1.94
N ALA A 245 -6.22 -2.81 2.67
CA ALA A 245 -6.05 -2.94 4.11
C ALA A 245 -7.39 -2.91 4.88
N SER A 246 -8.36 -2.09 4.43
CA SER A 246 -9.72 -2.09 4.98
C SER A 246 -10.43 -3.43 4.84
N ALA A 247 -10.13 -4.20 3.79
CA ALA A 247 -10.64 -5.56 3.64
C ALA A 247 -9.93 -6.53 4.59
N HIS A 248 -8.61 -6.43 4.75
CA HIS A 248 -7.84 -7.30 5.65
C HIS A 248 -8.20 -7.14 7.13
N VAL A 249 -8.74 -5.99 7.54
CA VAL A 249 -9.25 -5.77 8.91
C VAL A 249 -10.78 -5.90 9.01
N SER A 250 -11.46 -6.48 8.01
CA SER A 250 -12.92 -6.61 8.00
C SER A 250 -13.46 -7.49 9.13
N GLU A 251 -12.75 -8.57 9.50
CA GLU A 251 -13.12 -9.42 10.66
C GLU A 251 -13.03 -8.68 12.01
N GLU A 252 -12.24 -7.61 12.08
CA GLU A 252 -12.10 -6.72 13.24
C GLU A 252 -13.10 -5.54 13.21
N THR A 253 -13.88 -5.39 12.13
CA THR A 253 -14.74 -4.23 11.87
C THR A 253 -16.21 -4.57 12.11
N THR A 254 -16.91 -3.69 12.84
CA THR A 254 -18.37 -3.80 13.02
C THR A 254 -19.10 -3.31 11.77
N GLY A 255 -20.15 -4.04 11.35
CA GLY A 255 -20.89 -3.74 10.12
C GLY A 255 -20.01 -3.87 8.87
N ALA A 256 -19.09 -4.83 8.85
CA ALA A 256 -18.02 -4.96 7.86
C ALA A 256 -18.52 -4.95 6.41
N ALA A 257 -19.65 -5.62 6.12
CA ALA A 257 -20.24 -5.67 4.78
C ALA A 257 -20.60 -4.29 4.18
N MET A 258 -20.83 -3.27 5.02
CA MET A 258 -21.08 -1.90 4.60
C MET A 258 -19.91 -0.96 4.85
N ASN A 259 -19.18 -1.16 5.94
CA ASN A 259 -18.16 -0.22 6.40
C ASN A 259 -16.83 -0.39 5.68
N ALA A 260 -16.38 -1.64 5.45
CA ALA A 260 -15.12 -1.88 4.74
C ALA A 260 -15.15 -1.40 3.28
N PRO A 261 -16.20 -1.64 2.45
CA PRO A 261 -16.30 -1.06 1.11
C PRO A 261 -16.26 0.47 1.09
N LYS A 262 -17.00 1.11 2.02
CA LYS A 262 -17.00 2.57 2.14
C LYS A 262 -15.63 3.11 2.52
N ALA A 263 -14.91 2.40 3.39
CA ALA A 263 -13.57 2.78 3.80
C ALA A 263 -12.57 2.69 2.64
N ILE A 264 -12.60 1.61 1.85
CA ILE A 264 -11.79 1.45 0.63
C ILE A 264 -12.01 2.66 -0.30
N VAL A 265 -13.26 2.94 -0.66
CA VAL A 265 -13.58 4.00 -1.62
C VAL A 265 -13.23 5.39 -1.08
N ARG A 266 -13.58 5.66 0.20
CA ARG A 266 -13.31 6.96 0.83
C ARG A 266 -11.83 7.25 0.98
N SER A 267 -11.01 6.27 1.36
CA SER A 267 -9.57 6.45 1.49
C SER A 267 -8.92 6.85 0.16
N ILE A 268 -9.40 6.31 -0.96
CA ILE A 268 -8.88 6.63 -2.29
C ILE A 268 -9.24 8.07 -2.68
N TYR A 269 -10.53 8.45 -2.71
CA TYR A 269 -10.90 9.76 -3.25
C TYR A 269 -10.47 10.92 -2.35
N ILE A 270 -10.51 10.75 -1.02
CA ILE A 270 -10.04 11.78 -0.09
C ILE A 270 -8.54 12.00 -0.27
N SER A 271 -7.76 10.92 -0.33
CA SER A 271 -6.31 11.01 -0.55
C SER A 271 -5.97 11.59 -1.93
N ALA A 272 -6.70 11.19 -2.98
CA ALA A 272 -6.46 11.70 -4.33
C ALA A 272 -6.66 13.22 -4.43
N ILE A 273 -7.73 13.74 -3.83
CA ILE A 273 -8.02 15.19 -3.82
C ILE A 273 -6.98 15.94 -3.00
N ALA A 274 -6.70 15.48 -1.78
CA ALA A 274 -5.78 16.16 -0.88
C ALA A 274 -4.34 16.16 -1.41
N ALA A 275 -3.91 15.04 -2.01
CA ALA A 275 -2.58 14.95 -2.62
C ALA A 275 -2.45 15.78 -3.91
N LEU A 276 -3.51 15.89 -4.70
CA LEU A 276 -3.52 16.79 -5.86
C LEU A 276 -3.30 18.25 -5.41
N ALA A 277 -4.02 18.68 -4.37
CA ALA A 277 -3.83 20.02 -3.79
C ALA A 277 -2.40 20.22 -3.27
N MET A 278 -1.82 19.23 -2.56
CA MET A 278 -0.45 19.30 -2.07
C MET A 278 0.57 19.36 -3.22
N ASN A 279 0.42 18.53 -4.26
CA ASN A 279 1.33 18.54 -5.41
C ASN A 279 1.28 19.88 -6.17
N ILE A 280 0.10 20.47 -6.34
CA ILE A 280 -0.06 21.80 -6.94
C ILE A 280 0.68 22.85 -6.09
N ALA A 281 0.48 22.85 -4.77
CA ALA A 281 1.17 23.77 -3.86
C ALA A 281 2.69 23.60 -3.90
N MET A 282 3.18 22.35 -3.94
CA MET A 282 4.60 22.03 -4.07
C MET A 282 5.18 22.57 -5.39
N LEU A 283 4.51 22.33 -6.51
CA LEU A 283 4.98 22.83 -7.83
C LEU A 283 5.04 24.35 -7.88
N ILE A 284 4.04 25.05 -7.33
CA ILE A 284 4.01 26.51 -7.27
C ILE A 284 5.14 27.06 -6.37
N ALA A 285 5.49 26.34 -5.32
CA ALA A 285 6.46 26.78 -4.32
C ALA A 285 7.92 26.56 -4.76
N ILE A 286 8.20 25.76 -5.78
CA ILE A 286 9.58 25.51 -6.27
C ILE A 286 10.23 26.86 -6.66
N PRO A 287 11.38 27.25 -6.04
CA PRO A 287 12.06 28.50 -6.38
C PRO A 287 12.63 28.48 -7.80
N LYS A 288 12.75 29.68 -8.42
CA LYS A 288 13.31 29.85 -9.77
C LYS A 288 14.69 29.23 -9.87
N GLY A 289 14.93 28.41 -10.90
CA GLY A 289 16.21 27.76 -11.17
C GLY A 289 16.52 26.54 -10.24
N LYS A 290 15.64 26.16 -9.31
CA LYS A 290 15.88 25.06 -8.38
C LYS A 290 15.19 23.75 -8.76
N TYR A 291 14.47 23.74 -9.89
CA TYR A 291 13.72 22.55 -10.32
C TYR A 291 14.61 21.30 -10.46
N ASP A 292 15.70 21.41 -11.22
CA ASP A 292 16.57 20.26 -11.52
C ASP A 292 17.37 19.82 -10.28
N GLU A 293 17.78 20.78 -9.42
CA GLU A 293 18.40 20.47 -8.12
C GLU A 293 17.45 19.66 -7.22
N ILE A 294 16.19 20.06 -7.12
CA ILE A 294 15.16 19.36 -6.33
C ILE A 294 14.87 18.00 -6.95
N ALA A 295 14.69 17.92 -8.26
CA ALA A 295 14.46 16.65 -8.95
C ALA A 295 15.60 15.65 -8.70
N ALA A 296 16.85 16.11 -8.73
CA ALA A 296 18.03 15.29 -8.44
C ALA A 296 18.14 14.85 -6.97
N GLY A 297 17.34 15.42 -6.05
CA GLY A 297 17.26 15.02 -4.65
C GLY A 297 16.67 13.63 -4.40
N GLY A 298 16.17 12.97 -5.44
CA GLY A 298 15.66 11.59 -5.37
C GLY A 298 14.53 11.49 -4.34
N ILE A 299 14.68 10.56 -3.39
CA ILE A 299 13.66 10.30 -2.36
C ILE A 299 13.36 11.51 -1.46
N LEU A 300 14.31 12.43 -1.32
CA LEU A 300 14.17 13.66 -0.53
C LEU A 300 13.61 14.84 -1.35
N ALA A 301 13.29 14.65 -2.64
CA ALA A 301 12.81 15.75 -3.49
C ALA A 301 11.64 16.51 -2.89
N GLY A 302 10.65 15.82 -2.31
CA GLY A 302 9.53 16.45 -1.61
C GLY A 302 9.96 17.30 -0.41
N ALA A 303 10.87 16.78 0.42
CA ALA A 303 11.44 17.52 1.55
C ALA A 303 12.25 18.73 1.12
N LEU A 304 13.01 18.61 0.00
CA LEU A 304 13.77 19.71 -0.58
C LEU A 304 12.87 20.85 -1.08
N VAL A 305 11.66 20.54 -1.58
CA VAL A 305 10.69 21.60 -1.89
C VAL A 305 10.43 22.46 -0.65
N PHE A 306 10.19 21.84 0.51
CA PHE A 306 9.87 22.54 1.75
C PHE A 306 11.03 23.42 2.22
N THR A 307 12.23 22.86 2.29
CA THR A 307 13.41 23.58 2.81
C THR A 307 14.00 24.62 1.84
N LYS A 308 13.75 24.47 0.54
CA LYS A 308 14.18 25.46 -0.47
C LYS A 308 13.14 26.58 -0.68
N ALA A 309 11.85 26.27 -0.54
CA ALA A 309 10.77 27.25 -0.67
C ALA A 309 10.63 28.12 0.59
N ILE A 310 10.87 27.53 1.76
CA ILE A 310 10.68 28.17 3.07
C ILE A 310 11.98 28.05 3.86
N SER A 311 12.62 29.17 4.10
CA SER A 311 13.86 29.23 4.90
C SER A 311 13.57 29.10 6.40
N GLY A 312 14.54 28.51 7.12
CA GLY A 312 14.51 28.40 8.58
C GLY A 312 13.59 27.32 9.12
N ARG A 313 13.29 27.42 10.41
CA ARG A 313 12.62 26.35 11.20
C ARG A 313 11.25 25.90 10.67
N LEU A 314 10.54 26.76 9.93
CA LEU A 314 9.24 26.36 9.37
C LEU A 314 9.41 25.30 8.28
N GLY A 315 10.37 25.45 7.35
CA GLY A 315 10.68 24.43 6.35
C GLY A 315 11.08 23.10 6.96
N GLU A 316 11.90 23.13 8.02
CA GLU A 316 12.31 21.96 8.79
C GLU A 316 11.10 21.28 9.47
N PHE A 317 10.22 22.07 10.06
CA PHE A 317 8.99 21.55 10.70
C PHE A 317 8.07 20.84 9.71
N LEU A 318 7.94 21.33 8.46
CA LEU A 318 7.17 20.63 7.42
C LEU A 318 7.77 19.25 7.09
N VAL A 319 9.10 19.12 7.11
CA VAL A 319 9.77 17.82 6.94
C VAL A 319 9.43 16.88 8.10
N ILE A 320 9.42 17.38 9.33
CA ILE A 320 9.05 16.58 10.52
C ILE A 320 7.59 16.11 10.42
N ILE A 321 6.65 16.99 10.00
CA ILE A 321 5.25 16.58 9.76
C ILE A 321 5.19 15.42 8.78
N ALA A 322 5.93 15.49 7.67
CA ALA A 322 5.98 14.43 6.67
C ALA A 322 6.59 13.14 7.23
N THR A 323 7.68 13.25 8.01
CA THR A 323 8.36 12.11 8.63
C THR A 323 7.43 11.34 9.58
N VAL A 324 6.67 12.05 10.42
CA VAL A 324 5.68 11.42 11.33
C VAL A 324 4.53 10.79 10.54
N GLY A 325 4.08 11.41 9.45
CA GLY A 325 3.09 10.82 8.54
C GLY A 325 3.57 9.49 7.93
N GLN A 326 4.82 9.44 7.49
CA GLN A 326 5.44 8.21 6.98
C GLN A 326 5.55 7.12 8.05
N PHE A 327 5.85 7.48 9.29
CA PHE A 327 5.87 6.54 10.43
C PHE A 327 4.50 5.86 10.62
N PHE A 328 3.41 6.62 10.58
CA PHE A 328 2.07 6.04 10.66
C PHE A 328 1.75 5.13 9.46
N CYS A 329 2.24 5.47 8.26
CA CYS A 329 2.08 4.64 7.07
C CYS A 329 2.76 3.27 7.25
N GLY A 330 4.02 3.22 7.69
CA GLY A 330 4.73 1.97 7.96
C GLY A 330 4.04 1.13 9.03
N MET A 331 3.61 1.75 10.14
CA MET A 331 2.87 1.07 11.20
C MET A 331 1.58 0.42 10.69
N ALA A 332 0.77 1.14 9.91
CA ALA A 332 -0.48 0.63 9.35
C ALA A 332 -0.23 -0.49 8.32
N SER A 333 0.85 -0.38 7.54
CA SER A 333 1.26 -1.40 6.58
C SER A 333 1.62 -2.73 7.25
N VAL A 334 2.35 -2.69 8.37
CA VAL A 334 2.64 -3.88 9.20
C VAL A 334 1.35 -4.49 9.74
N THR A 335 0.38 -3.65 10.17
CA THR A 335 -0.94 -4.11 10.61
C THR A 335 -1.64 -4.92 9.53
N ALA A 336 -1.84 -4.36 8.34
CA ALA A 336 -2.55 -5.00 7.23
C ALA A 336 -1.85 -6.29 6.77
N ASN A 337 -0.52 -6.25 6.61
CA ASN A 337 0.27 -7.40 6.21
C ASN A 337 0.15 -8.58 7.20
N SER A 338 0.15 -8.30 8.51
CA SER A 338 0.01 -9.35 9.52
C SER A 338 -1.32 -10.10 9.42
N ARG A 339 -2.42 -9.41 9.08
CA ARG A 339 -3.75 -10.02 8.88
C ARG A 339 -3.79 -10.85 7.59
N MET A 340 -3.17 -10.34 6.54
CA MET A 340 -3.03 -11.08 5.29
C MET A 340 -2.24 -12.39 5.49
N ILE A 341 -1.06 -12.33 6.12
CA ILE A 341 -0.24 -13.51 6.44
C ILE A 341 -1.02 -14.48 7.31
N TYR A 342 -1.68 -14.00 8.36
CA TYR A 342 -2.51 -14.82 9.25
C TYR A 342 -3.58 -15.58 8.46
N ALA A 343 -4.40 -14.86 7.70
CA ALA A 343 -5.51 -15.45 6.97
C ALA A 343 -5.02 -16.44 5.89
N PHE A 344 -3.97 -16.11 5.14
CA PHE A 344 -3.40 -17.00 4.13
C PHE A 344 -2.74 -18.24 4.76
N SER A 345 -2.16 -18.11 5.96
CA SER A 345 -1.64 -19.24 6.74
C SER A 345 -2.73 -20.10 7.35
N ARG A 346 -3.86 -19.52 7.78
CA ARG A 346 -5.04 -20.25 8.26
C ARG A 346 -5.49 -21.29 7.22
N ASP A 347 -5.40 -20.92 5.95
CA ASP A 347 -5.76 -21.78 4.82
C ASP A 347 -4.57 -22.59 4.26
N ASN A 348 -3.45 -22.67 4.98
CA ASN A 348 -2.23 -23.38 4.61
C ASN A 348 -1.54 -22.83 3.34
N GLY A 349 -1.65 -21.53 3.03
CA GLY A 349 -1.03 -20.91 1.86
C GLY A 349 0.49 -20.68 1.97
N LEU A 350 1.06 -20.76 3.17
CA LEU A 350 2.48 -20.47 3.44
C LEU A 350 3.22 -21.67 4.04
N PRO A 351 4.54 -21.80 3.80
CA PRO A 351 5.37 -22.73 4.55
C PRO A 351 5.30 -22.42 6.05
N GLY A 352 5.15 -23.43 6.88
CA GLY A 352 5.05 -23.23 8.34
C GLY A 352 3.72 -22.59 8.80
N SER A 353 2.66 -22.69 7.99
CA SER A 353 1.34 -22.14 8.28
C SER A 353 0.84 -22.39 9.71
N ARG A 354 1.13 -23.58 10.29
CA ARG A 354 0.77 -23.92 11.68
C ARG A 354 1.36 -22.95 12.71
N LEU A 355 2.49 -22.32 12.42
CA LEU A 355 3.12 -21.32 13.29
C LEU A 355 2.51 -19.93 13.06
N TRP A 356 2.33 -19.57 11.78
CA TRP A 356 1.96 -18.20 11.41
C TRP A 356 0.49 -17.89 11.69
N HIS A 357 -0.44 -18.85 11.62
CA HIS A 357 -1.86 -18.58 11.92
C HIS A 357 -2.20 -18.57 13.42
N ARG A 358 -1.20 -18.74 14.31
CA ARG A 358 -1.45 -18.67 15.76
C ARG A 358 -1.78 -17.25 16.19
N ILE A 359 -2.85 -17.12 16.96
CA ILE A 359 -3.26 -15.87 17.59
C ILE A 359 -2.73 -15.83 19.02
N ASN A 360 -2.24 -14.68 19.44
CA ASN A 360 -1.92 -14.44 20.85
C ASN A 360 -3.22 -14.40 21.65
N PRO A 361 -3.45 -15.32 22.63
CA PRO A 361 -4.72 -15.42 23.33
C PRO A 361 -5.10 -14.15 24.09
N ARG A 362 -4.11 -13.43 24.67
CA ARG A 362 -4.35 -12.23 25.47
C ARG A 362 -4.71 -11.01 24.64
N THR A 363 -4.04 -10.82 23.52
CA THR A 363 -4.23 -9.63 22.67
C THR A 363 -5.13 -9.87 21.48
N ARG A 364 -5.46 -11.13 21.18
CA ARG A 364 -6.19 -11.59 19.98
C ARG A 364 -5.59 -11.02 18.69
N THR A 365 -4.25 -10.91 18.65
CA THR A 365 -3.48 -10.45 17.48
C THR A 365 -2.63 -11.57 16.91
N PRO A 366 -2.41 -11.62 15.58
CA PRO A 366 -1.59 -12.63 14.94
C PRO A 366 -0.10 -12.26 15.02
N THR A 367 0.48 -12.30 16.24
CA THR A 367 1.84 -11.84 16.53
C THR A 367 2.91 -12.56 15.70
N ASN A 368 2.76 -13.87 15.47
CA ASN A 368 3.74 -14.63 14.67
C ASN A 368 3.72 -14.17 13.20
N SER A 369 2.54 -13.97 12.61
CA SER A 369 2.40 -13.42 11.25
C SER A 369 3.00 -12.03 11.13
N LEU A 370 2.81 -11.21 12.14
CA LEU A 370 3.36 -9.86 12.23
C LEU A 370 4.89 -9.89 12.11
N TRP A 371 5.56 -10.67 12.96
CA TRP A 371 7.02 -10.75 12.95
C TRP A 371 7.56 -11.42 11.70
N LEU A 372 6.84 -12.38 11.09
CA LEU A 372 7.20 -12.90 9.77
C LEU A 372 7.21 -11.78 8.72
N GLY A 373 6.17 -10.94 8.69
CA GLY A 373 6.10 -9.78 7.78
C GLY A 373 7.25 -8.81 7.97
N VAL A 374 7.59 -8.48 9.23
CA VAL A 374 8.73 -7.61 9.58
C VAL A 374 10.05 -8.21 9.09
N VAL A 375 10.30 -9.50 9.34
CA VAL A 375 11.53 -10.17 8.91
C VAL A 375 11.64 -10.24 7.38
N LEU A 376 10.56 -10.60 6.68
CA LEU A 376 10.56 -10.63 5.22
C LEU A 376 10.80 -9.22 4.63
N SER A 377 10.25 -8.19 5.25
CA SER A 377 10.50 -6.79 4.84
C SER A 377 11.95 -6.38 5.11
N ALA A 378 12.55 -6.82 6.21
CA ALA A 378 13.97 -6.58 6.50
C ALA A 378 14.89 -7.20 5.42
N PHE A 379 14.58 -8.44 4.99
CA PHE A 379 15.29 -9.07 3.87
C PHE A 379 15.09 -8.34 2.54
N ALA A 380 13.86 -7.91 2.24
CA ALA A 380 13.59 -7.13 1.03
C ALA A 380 14.36 -5.80 1.03
N GLY A 381 14.41 -5.10 2.17
CA GLY A 381 15.19 -3.87 2.32
C GLY A 381 16.70 -4.07 2.20
N ALA A 382 17.23 -5.26 2.46
CA ALA A 382 18.64 -5.55 2.27
C ALA A 382 19.10 -5.39 0.81
N LEU A 383 18.18 -5.45 -0.17
CA LEU A 383 18.46 -5.14 -1.58
C LEU A 383 19.00 -3.71 -1.76
N THR A 384 18.64 -2.79 -0.87
CA THR A 384 19.10 -1.39 -0.91
C THR A 384 20.59 -1.23 -0.55
N LEU A 385 21.22 -2.26 0.02
CA LEU A 385 22.66 -2.28 0.28
C LEU A 385 23.50 -2.51 -0.98
N ILE A 386 22.88 -2.98 -2.07
CA ILE A 386 23.55 -3.18 -3.35
C ILE A 386 24.04 -1.80 -3.84
N PRO A 387 25.36 -1.66 -4.12
CA PRO A 387 25.92 -0.36 -4.49
C PRO A 387 25.33 0.14 -5.81
N THR A 388 24.88 1.40 -5.83
CA THR A 388 24.51 2.12 -7.04
C THR A 388 25.31 3.41 -7.12
N LYS A 389 25.74 3.78 -8.33
CA LYS A 389 26.58 4.99 -8.54
C LYS A 389 25.77 6.28 -8.64
N LYS A 390 24.44 6.22 -8.67
CA LYS A 390 23.55 7.37 -8.83
C LYS A 390 22.73 7.65 -7.58
N SER A 391 22.29 8.89 -7.44
CA SER A 391 21.45 9.41 -6.36
C SER A 391 20.06 8.75 -6.28
N VAL A 392 19.63 8.03 -7.32
CA VAL A 392 18.37 7.29 -7.33
C VAL A 392 18.65 5.82 -7.04
N PRO A 393 18.25 5.30 -5.89
CA PRO A 393 18.50 3.90 -5.56
C PRO A 393 17.62 2.98 -6.43
N VAL A 394 18.23 2.27 -7.35
CA VAL A 394 17.54 1.26 -8.21
C VAL A 394 16.73 0.27 -7.36
N ALA A 395 17.28 -0.13 -6.22
CA ALA A 395 16.61 -1.02 -5.29
C ALA A 395 15.33 -0.42 -4.68
N PHE A 396 15.31 0.89 -4.38
CA PHE A 396 14.09 1.54 -3.89
C PHE A 396 12.97 1.51 -4.94
N PHE A 397 13.29 1.83 -6.20
CA PHE A 397 12.32 1.71 -7.29
C PHE A 397 11.85 0.26 -7.48
N ALA A 398 12.73 -0.72 -7.33
CA ALA A 398 12.33 -2.12 -7.38
C ALA A 398 11.34 -2.48 -6.27
N LEU A 399 11.56 -2.00 -5.04
CA LEU A 399 10.64 -2.20 -3.92
C LEU A 399 9.29 -1.50 -4.14
N THR A 400 9.29 -0.25 -4.63
CA THR A 400 8.06 0.49 -4.90
C THR A 400 7.23 -0.16 -6.03
N LEU A 401 7.89 -0.65 -7.07
CA LEU A 401 7.21 -1.33 -8.17
C LEU A 401 6.81 -2.76 -7.80
N MET A 402 7.56 -3.46 -6.94
CA MET A 402 7.13 -4.72 -6.34
C MET A 402 5.83 -4.53 -5.56
N CYS A 403 5.72 -3.43 -4.80
CA CYS A 403 4.49 -3.03 -4.13
C CYS A 403 3.34 -2.83 -5.13
N VAL A 404 3.51 -1.93 -6.11
CA VAL A 404 2.47 -1.58 -7.08
C VAL A 404 2.01 -2.81 -7.87
N ILE A 405 2.92 -3.53 -8.50
CA ILE A 405 2.57 -4.64 -9.39
C ILE A 405 2.01 -5.82 -8.59
N GLY A 406 2.62 -6.16 -7.45
CA GLY A 406 2.13 -7.23 -6.59
C GLY A 406 0.70 -6.99 -6.12
N LEU A 407 0.43 -5.79 -5.61
CA LEU A 407 -0.91 -5.43 -5.13
C LEU A 407 -1.92 -5.30 -6.27
N TYR A 408 -1.62 -4.56 -7.34
CA TYR A 408 -2.60 -4.36 -8.41
C TYR A 408 -2.92 -5.64 -9.20
N ILE A 409 -1.98 -6.58 -9.35
CA ILE A 409 -2.30 -7.93 -9.86
C ILE A 409 -3.25 -8.63 -8.90
N SER A 410 -2.99 -8.59 -7.60
CA SER A 410 -3.87 -9.22 -6.61
C SER A 410 -5.25 -8.56 -6.54
N TYR A 411 -5.37 -7.25 -6.80
CA TYR A 411 -6.63 -6.51 -6.85
C TYR A 411 -7.48 -6.88 -8.07
N VAL A 412 -6.83 -6.99 -9.23
CA VAL A 412 -7.56 -7.19 -10.48
C VAL A 412 -8.04 -8.63 -10.68
N ILE A 413 -7.34 -9.62 -10.13
CA ILE A 413 -7.74 -11.03 -10.27
C ILE A 413 -9.17 -11.26 -9.76
N PRO A 414 -9.57 -10.94 -8.52
CA PRO A 414 -10.95 -11.14 -8.07
C PRO A 414 -11.96 -10.27 -8.85
N VAL A 415 -11.59 -9.06 -9.30
CA VAL A 415 -12.44 -8.22 -10.14
C VAL A 415 -12.72 -8.90 -11.48
N TYR A 416 -11.69 -9.44 -12.14
CA TYR A 416 -11.82 -10.20 -13.37
C TYR A 416 -12.70 -11.46 -13.19
N LEU A 417 -12.46 -12.22 -12.11
CA LEU A 417 -13.23 -13.42 -11.80
C LEU A 417 -14.70 -13.10 -11.54
N ARG A 418 -14.98 -12.01 -10.84
CA ARG A 418 -16.34 -11.51 -10.61
C ARG A 418 -17.05 -11.21 -11.94
N LEU A 419 -16.38 -10.56 -12.89
CA LEU A 419 -16.94 -10.26 -14.22
C LEU A 419 -17.28 -11.51 -15.02
N ARG A 420 -16.58 -12.62 -14.77
CA ARG A 420 -16.77 -13.93 -15.41
C ARG A 420 -17.73 -14.85 -14.66
N ASN A 421 -18.14 -14.47 -13.45
CA ASN A 421 -19.06 -15.27 -12.62
C ASN A 421 -20.51 -14.76 -12.79
N PRO A 422 -21.38 -15.51 -13.50
CA PRO A 422 -22.77 -15.11 -13.67
C PRO A 422 -23.60 -15.27 -12.40
N ASN A 423 -23.12 -16.08 -11.44
CA ASN A 423 -23.83 -16.41 -10.19
C ASN A 423 -23.38 -15.53 -9.01
N PHE A 424 -22.63 -14.46 -9.25
CA PHE A 424 -22.22 -13.55 -8.19
C PHE A 424 -23.42 -12.81 -7.61
N VAL A 425 -23.61 -12.96 -6.29
CA VAL A 425 -24.63 -12.24 -5.53
C VAL A 425 -23.93 -11.09 -4.80
N PRO A 426 -24.24 -9.82 -5.14
CA PRO A 426 -23.63 -8.68 -4.48
C PRO A 426 -24.08 -8.55 -3.03
N GLY A 427 -23.21 -7.97 -2.20
CA GLY A 427 -23.53 -7.60 -0.84
C GLY A 427 -24.42 -6.34 -0.74
N PRO A 428 -24.68 -5.85 0.49
CA PRO A 428 -25.51 -4.66 0.71
C PRO A 428 -24.92 -3.37 0.10
N TRP A 429 -23.59 -3.30 -0.06
CA TRP A 429 -22.94 -2.24 -0.82
C TRP A 429 -22.55 -2.76 -2.20
N ASN A 430 -23.08 -2.14 -3.27
CA ASN A 430 -22.82 -2.58 -4.64
C ASN A 430 -22.88 -1.43 -5.63
N LEU A 431 -22.38 -1.67 -6.85
CA LEU A 431 -22.30 -0.70 -7.95
C LEU A 431 -23.52 -0.71 -8.88
N GLY A 432 -24.48 -1.60 -8.64
CA GLY A 432 -25.67 -1.75 -9.45
C GLY A 432 -25.36 -2.02 -10.93
N SER A 433 -26.07 -1.36 -11.83
CA SER A 433 -25.91 -1.52 -13.28
C SER A 433 -24.53 -1.13 -13.82
N ARG A 434 -23.79 -0.28 -13.10
CA ARG A 434 -22.44 0.20 -13.51
C ARG A 434 -21.33 -0.78 -13.20
N SER A 435 -21.59 -1.82 -12.43
CA SER A 435 -20.59 -2.76 -11.92
C SER A 435 -19.74 -3.39 -13.03
N ARG A 436 -20.35 -3.85 -14.14
CA ARG A 436 -19.60 -4.46 -15.24
C ARG A 436 -18.71 -3.46 -15.98
N LEU A 437 -19.19 -2.23 -16.22
CA LEU A 437 -18.42 -1.18 -16.88
C LEU A 437 -17.21 -0.79 -16.06
N ILE A 438 -17.41 -0.51 -14.77
CA ILE A 438 -16.32 -0.13 -13.84
C ILE A 438 -15.32 -1.28 -13.69
N GLY A 439 -15.81 -2.52 -13.60
CA GLY A 439 -14.94 -3.68 -13.49
C GLY A 439 -14.04 -3.90 -14.72
N TRP A 440 -14.57 -3.81 -15.94
CA TRP A 440 -13.76 -3.91 -17.15
C TRP A 440 -12.77 -2.75 -17.30
N PHE A 441 -13.19 -1.53 -16.98
CA PHE A 441 -12.27 -0.40 -16.92
C PHE A 441 -11.12 -0.65 -15.95
N SER A 442 -11.40 -1.21 -14.76
CA SER A 442 -10.39 -1.59 -13.77
C SER A 442 -9.39 -2.60 -14.31
N VAL A 443 -9.87 -3.63 -15.02
CA VAL A 443 -9.00 -4.67 -15.62
C VAL A 443 -8.05 -4.06 -16.66
N ILE A 444 -8.56 -3.22 -17.54
CA ILE A 444 -7.76 -2.56 -18.60
C ILE A 444 -6.74 -1.61 -17.94
N TYR A 445 -7.19 -0.78 -17.01
CA TYR A 445 -6.34 0.17 -16.29
C TYR A 445 -5.17 -0.54 -15.60
N VAL A 446 -5.44 -1.58 -14.83
CA VAL A 446 -4.40 -2.34 -14.13
C VAL A 446 -3.43 -3.00 -15.13
N GLY A 447 -3.93 -3.52 -16.26
CA GLY A 447 -3.09 -4.04 -17.33
C GLY A 447 -2.09 -3.02 -17.85
N VAL A 448 -2.55 -1.80 -18.13
CA VAL A 448 -1.68 -0.69 -18.57
C VAL A 448 -0.62 -0.35 -17.52
N ILE A 449 -1.02 -0.21 -16.26
CA ILE A 449 -0.09 0.12 -15.16
C ILE A 449 0.96 -0.99 -14.95
N CYS A 450 0.56 -2.25 -14.94
CA CYS A 450 1.49 -3.37 -14.77
C CYS A 450 2.49 -3.46 -15.94
N ILE A 451 2.04 -3.28 -17.17
CA ILE A 451 2.93 -3.24 -18.35
C ILE A 451 3.92 -2.08 -18.22
N THR A 452 3.44 -0.87 -17.92
CA THR A 452 4.31 0.31 -17.72
C THR A 452 5.33 0.09 -16.61
N GLY A 453 4.93 -0.54 -15.50
CA GLY A 453 5.81 -0.79 -14.37
C GLY A 453 6.94 -1.79 -14.64
N VAL A 454 6.77 -2.73 -15.58
CA VAL A 454 7.82 -3.71 -15.94
C VAL A 454 8.71 -3.24 -17.08
N LEU A 455 8.26 -2.27 -17.89
CA LEU A 455 9.04 -1.72 -19.00
C LEU A 455 10.19 -0.83 -18.49
N PRO A 456 11.29 -0.66 -19.28
CA PRO A 456 12.42 0.18 -18.92
C PRO A 456 12.00 1.65 -18.72
N GLN A 457 12.36 2.27 -17.59
CA GLN A 457 11.91 3.62 -17.25
C GLN A 457 12.92 4.70 -17.66
N PHE A 458 14.22 4.40 -17.66
CA PHE A 458 15.29 5.32 -17.95
C PHE A 458 16.22 4.81 -19.05
N VAL A 459 16.88 5.74 -19.75
CA VAL A 459 17.94 5.46 -20.74
C VAL A 459 19.28 5.85 -20.12
N PRO A 460 20.33 5.05 -20.31
CA PRO A 460 20.39 3.72 -20.97
C PRO A 460 19.79 2.62 -20.10
N TRP A 461 18.83 1.86 -20.64
CA TRP A 461 18.07 0.86 -19.91
C TRP A 461 18.85 -0.42 -19.54
N ASN A 462 19.99 -0.66 -20.22
CA ASN A 462 20.84 -1.85 -20.08
C ASN A 462 21.97 -1.66 -19.05
N LYS A 463 22.07 -0.51 -18.40
CA LYS A 463 23.04 -0.29 -17.31
C LYS A 463 22.40 -0.58 -15.97
N TRP A 464 23.17 -1.19 -15.07
CA TRP A 464 22.71 -1.52 -13.72
C TRP A 464 22.10 -0.31 -12.98
N GLU A 465 22.68 0.88 -13.15
CA GLU A 465 22.27 2.11 -12.49
C GLU A 465 20.92 2.67 -12.94
N THR A 466 20.38 2.15 -14.05
CA THR A 466 19.10 2.58 -14.63
C THR A 466 18.18 1.43 -14.98
N ALA A 467 18.61 0.19 -14.71
CA ALA A 467 17.83 -1.00 -15.00
C ALA A 467 16.54 -1.05 -14.17
N ASN A 468 15.45 -1.46 -14.80
CA ASN A 468 14.23 -1.78 -14.08
C ASN A 468 14.30 -3.22 -13.57
N LEU A 469 14.51 -3.39 -12.27
CA LEU A 469 14.60 -4.69 -11.63
C LEU A 469 13.23 -5.31 -11.28
N THR A 470 12.14 -4.66 -11.63
CA THR A 470 10.80 -5.11 -11.29
C THR A 470 10.45 -6.45 -11.92
N LEU A 471 10.72 -6.57 -13.23
CA LEU A 471 10.44 -7.83 -13.93
C LEU A 471 11.26 -9.01 -13.38
N PRO A 472 12.59 -8.93 -13.18
CA PRO A 472 13.34 -10.01 -12.55
C PRO A 472 12.90 -10.31 -11.11
N VAL A 473 12.52 -9.31 -10.31
CA VAL A 473 12.07 -9.51 -8.92
C VAL A 473 10.65 -10.10 -8.89
N VAL A 474 9.66 -9.39 -9.41
CA VAL A 474 8.26 -9.84 -9.34
C VAL A 474 8.01 -11.04 -10.26
N GLY A 475 8.57 -11.02 -11.45
CA GLY A 475 8.47 -12.14 -12.41
C GLY A 475 9.22 -13.38 -11.90
N GLY A 476 10.39 -13.21 -11.29
CA GLY A 476 11.16 -14.30 -10.66
C GLY A 476 10.39 -14.94 -9.51
N ILE A 477 9.80 -14.14 -8.62
CA ILE A 477 8.95 -14.65 -7.54
C ILE A 477 7.70 -15.33 -8.13
N GLY A 478 7.05 -14.73 -9.12
CA GLY A 478 5.90 -15.32 -9.80
C GLY A 478 6.24 -16.67 -10.46
N LEU A 479 7.42 -16.78 -11.07
CA LEU A 479 7.92 -18.03 -11.62
C LEU A 479 8.15 -19.09 -10.53
N LEU A 480 8.82 -18.74 -9.44
CA LEU A 480 9.06 -19.66 -8.32
C LEU A 480 7.76 -20.16 -7.71
N VAL A 481 6.79 -19.27 -7.48
CA VAL A 481 5.45 -19.59 -6.98
C VAL A 481 4.69 -20.48 -7.98
N GLY A 482 4.85 -20.22 -9.28
CA GLY A 482 4.28 -21.03 -10.37
C GLY A 482 4.90 -22.44 -10.45
N LEU A 483 6.21 -22.55 -10.37
CA LEU A 483 6.92 -23.83 -10.32
C LEU A 483 6.52 -24.63 -9.07
N TRP A 484 6.42 -23.97 -7.94
CA TRP A 484 5.95 -24.62 -6.71
C TRP A 484 4.50 -25.10 -6.82
N TRP A 485 3.63 -24.29 -7.43
CA TRP A 485 2.25 -24.74 -7.74
C TRP A 485 2.26 -26.02 -8.58
N MET A 486 3.02 -26.03 -9.68
CA MET A 486 3.07 -27.16 -10.60
C MET A 486 3.69 -28.41 -9.97
N GLY A 487 4.73 -28.26 -9.16
CA GLY A 487 5.47 -29.37 -8.57
C GLY A 487 4.81 -29.98 -7.34
N SER A 488 4.16 -29.18 -6.50
CA SER A 488 3.71 -29.63 -5.17
C SER A 488 2.40 -29.00 -4.72
N ALA A 489 2.26 -27.68 -4.75
CA ALA A 489 1.19 -26.99 -4.04
C ALA A 489 -0.21 -27.36 -4.53
N LYS A 490 -0.40 -27.63 -5.80
CA LYS A 490 -1.68 -28.11 -6.39
C LYS A 490 -2.24 -29.39 -5.77
N ASN A 491 -1.38 -30.18 -5.10
CA ASN A 491 -1.77 -31.46 -4.51
C ASN A 491 -2.30 -31.33 -3.06
N TRP A 492 -2.00 -30.21 -2.38
CA TRP A 492 -2.37 -30.02 -0.97
C TRP A 492 -3.06 -28.69 -0.68
N PHE A 493 -2.87 -27.65 -1.49
CA PHE A 493 -3.55 -26.37 -1.31
C PHE A 493 -4.91 -26.40 -2.02
N THR A 494 -5.96 -26.36 -1.22
CA THR A 494 -7.35 -26.43 -1.70
C THR A 494 -8.05 -25.07 -1.76
N GLY A 495 -7.35 -23.99 -1.38
CA GLY A 495 -7.93 -22.67 -1.17
C GLY A 495 -8.51 -22.50 0.23
N PRO A 496 -9.35 -21.49 0.45
CA PRO A 496 -9.99 -21.21 1.74
C PRO A 496 -10.72 -22.43 2.29
N LYS A 497 -10.47 -22.74 3.57
CA LYS A 497 -11.03 -23.91 4.26
C LYS A 497 -12.14 -23.46 5.21
N VAL A 498 -13.22 -24.22 5.25
CA VAL A 498 -14.21 -24.10 6.31
C VAL A 498 -13.61 -24.67 7.60
N GLN A 499 -13.59 -23.88 8.68
CA GLN A 499 -12.96 -24.29 9.96
C GLN A 499 -13.76 -25.33 10.72
N GLY A 500 -15.08 -25.43 10.47
CA GLY A 500 -15.95 -26.41 11.11
C GLY A 500 -17.42 -26.12 10.89
N THR A 501 -18.27 -26.88 11.60
CA THR A 501 -19.71 -26.61 11.69
C THR A 501 -19.98 -25.35 12.50
N PRO A 502 -21.17 -24.75 12.44
CA PRO A 502 -21.50 -23.56 13.25
C PRO A 502 -21.27 -23.79 14.76
N GLU A 503 -21.51 -25.02 15.26
CA GLU A 503 -21.29 -25.39 16.66
C GLU A 503 -19.78 -25.41 17.00
N GLU A 504 -18.95 -25.96 16.13
CA GLU A 504 -17.49 -25.98 16.29
C GLU A 504 -16.90 -24.56 16.22
N LEU A 505 -17.41 -23.70 15.33
CA LEU A 505 -17.00 -22.29 15.25
C LEU A 505 -17.34 -21.54 16.54
N ALA A 506 -18.54 -21.74 17.08
CA ALA A 506 -18.95 -21.16 18.37
C ALA A 506 -18.11 -21.70 19.56
N ALA A 507 -17.69 -22.97 19.52
CA ALA A 507 -16.80 -23.52 20.53
C ALA A 507 -15.41 -22.86 20.53
N ILE A 508 -14.83 -22.64 19.36
CA ILE A 508 -13.56 -21.89 19.21
C ILE A 508 -13.68 -20.48 19.82
N GLU A 509 -14.77 -19.78 19.52
CA GLU A 509 -15.02 -18.43 20.05
C GLU A 509 -15.18 -18.41 21.57
N HIS A 510 -15.89 -19.40 22.11
CA HIS A 510 -16.07 -19.55 23.56
C HIS A 510 -14.74 -19.83 24.26
N GLU A 511 -13.91 -20.73 23.74
CA GLU A 511 -12.59 -21.02 24.29
C GLU A 511 -11.71 -19.74 24.33
N LEU A 512 -11.69 -18.98 23.23
CA LEU A 512 -10.95 -17.72 23.16
C LEU A 512 -11.49 -16.65 24.11
N SER A 513 -12.80 -16.65 24.41
CA SER A 513 -13.40 -15.69 25.35
C SER A 513 -13.05 -15.97 26.81
N GLN A 514 -12.73 -17.21 27.15
CA GLN A 514 -12.32 -17.60 28.52
C GLN A 514 -10.84 -17.27 28.82
N LEU A 515 -10.04 -17.01 27.79
CA LEU A 515 -8.61 -16.71 27.93
C LEU A 515 -8.30 -15.20 28.09
N VAL A 516 -9.31 -14.34 27.96
CA VAL A 516 -9.26 -12.88 28.11
C VAL A 516 -9.88 -12.47 29.42
#